data_107627c25dbb7ca9a949ca4c4e74e29f
#
_entry.id   107627c25dbb7ca9a949ca4c4e74e29f
#
_cell.length_a   1.000
_cell.length_b   1.000
_cell.length_c   1.000
_cell.angle_alpha   90.00
_cell.angle_beta   90.00
_cell.angle_gamma   90.00
#
_symmetry.space_group_name_H-M   'P 1'
#
loop_
_entity.id
_entity.type
_entity.pdbx_description
1 polymer ?
#
loop_
_entity_poly.entity_id
_entity_poly.type
_entity_poly.pdbx_seq_one_letter_code
_entity_poly.pdbx_strand_id
1 'polypeptide(L)'
;MRTQGSLAEQDFPRLVQALHERRWTGILSLTHAGAGKSVVVQDGRMVFASSSSRDERLGELMLRRGRITLRQLADAGKAMAPGKRLGTVLVEQGALAPKDLVRSVVEHTQEIILGAFLWTDGQYRLQEGGDTKEAIKLNISTPDLIIEGIRRIDSWTRIDRAVGGLSAAFDRLGDYEAKLKGVTLAPEKLALLTYLTQPRTVEQICDASSLPDFEVCRMLWAYRVVGVVQRLGAGGAAYPSEDDGLGP
;
A
#
# COMPACT_ATOMS: atom_id res chain seq x y z
N MET A 1 -20.28 1.50 -2.10
CA MET A 1 -19.14 0.60 -1.74
C MET A 1 -19.60 -0.31 -0.60
N ARG A 2 -19.29 -1.62 -0.66
CA ARG A 2 -19.62 -2.53 0.46
C ARG A 2 -18.86 -2.07 1.72
N THR A 3 -19.56 -1.98 2.84
CA THR A 3 -18.96 -1.56 4.12
C THR A 3 -18.16 -2.69 4.80
N GLN A 4 -18.26 -3.90 4.29
CA GLN A 4 -17.50 -5.06 4.75
C GLN A 4 -17.38 -6.10 3.64
N GLY A 5 -16.36 -6.93 3.68
CA GLY A 5 -16.13 -7.98 2.68
C GLY A 5 -14.85 -8.77 2.93
N SER A 6 -14.54 -9.68 2.00
CA SER A 6 -13.35 -10.51 2.02
C SER A 6 -12.26 -9.93 1.11
N LEU A 7 -11.01 -9.98 1.57
CA LEU A 7 -9.84 -9.64 0.75
C LEU A 7 -9.56 -10.67 -0.35
N ALA A 8 -10.15 -11.87 -0.27
CA ALA A 8 -10.10 -12.85 -1.34
C ALA A 8 -10.99 -12.47 -2.54
N GLU A 9 -12.07 -11.71 -2.30
CA GLU A 9 -12.97 -11.21 -3.34
C GLU A 9 -12.54 -9.85 -3.88
N GLN A 10 -12.12 -8.96 -2.99
CA GLN A 10 -11.61 -7.63 -3.33
C GLN A 10 -10.23 -7.46 -2.73
N ASP A 11 -9.18 -7.56 -3.56
CA ASP A 11 -7.81 -7.45 -3.08
C ASP A 11 -7.52 -6.07 -2.46
N PHE A 12 -6.59 -6.05 -1.51
CA PHE A 12 -6.28 -4.84 -0.76
C PHE A 12 -5.81 -3.67 -1.63
N PRO A 13 -4.97 -3.84 -2.68
CA PRO A 13 -4.61 -2.77 -3.60
C PRO A 13 -5.81 -2.06 -4.23
N ARG A 14 -6.80 -2.81 -4.72
CA ARG A 14 -8.03 -2.26 -5.30
C ARG A 14 -8.91 -1.59 -4.26
N LEU A 15 -9.01 -2.16 -3.06
CA LEU A 15 -9.74 -1.53 -1.96
C LEU A 15 -9.15 -0.15 -1.63
N VAL A 16 -7.81 -0.05 -1.54
CA VAL A 16 -7.10 1.22 -1.30
C VAL A 16 -7.39 2.24 -2.39
N GLN A 17 -7.34 1.82 -3.66
CA GLN A 17 -7.64 2.69 -4.80
C GLN A 17 -9.09 3.18 -4.79
N ALA A 18 -10.05 2.29 -4.51
CA ALA A 18 -11.47 2.65 -4.43
C ALA A 18 -11.76 3.67 -3.31
N LEU A 19 -11.08 3.55 -2.16
CA LEU A 19 -11.16 4.54 -1.08
C LEU A 19 -10.58 5.89 -1.51
N HIS A 20 -9.49 5.87 -2.26
CA HIS A 20 -8.83 7.06 -2.78
C HIS A 20 -9.71 7.82 -3.78
N GLU A 21 -10.22 7.14 -4.79
CA GLU A 21 -11.07 7.74 -5.83
C GLU A 21 -12.35 8.36 -5.27
N ARG A 22 -12.92 7.72 -4.25
CA ARG A 22 -14.12 8.22 -3.57
C ARG A 22 -13.85 9.27 -2.50
N ARG A 23 -12.58 9.61 -2.27
CA ARG A 23 -12.16 10.54 -1.21
C ARG A 23 -12.76 10.16 0.16
N TRP A 24 -12.84 8.85 0.41
CA TRP A 24 -13.52 8.33 1.58
C TRP A 24 -12.78 8.69 2.87
N THR A 25 -13.53 8.97 3.95
CA THR A 25 -12.99 9.28 5.27
C THR A 25 -13.60 8.37 6.31
N GLY A 26 -12.75 7.69 7.11
CA GLY A 26 -13.20 6.77 8.13
C GLY A 26 -12.10 5.85 8.63
N ILE A 27 -12.51 4.75 9.25
CA ILE A 27 -11.63 3.71 9.78
C ILE A 27 -11.82 2.43 8.96
N LEU A 28 -10.74 1.96 8.34
CA LEU A 28 -10.65 0.65 7.70
C LEU A 28 -10.06 -0.34 8.70
N SER A 29 -10.86 -1.31 9.14
CA SER A 29 -10.41 -2.44 9.96
C SER A 29 -10.16 -3.65 9.09
N LEU A 30 -9.03 -4.31 9.29
CA LEU A 30 -8.61 -5.52 8.58
C LEU A 30 -8.32 -6.63 9.58
N THR A 31 -8.73 -7.86 9.27
CA THR A 31 -8.42 -9.05 10.09
C THR A 31 -7.96 -10.20 9.21
N HIS A 32 -6.87 -10.84 9.60
CA HIS A 32 -6.30 -12.00 8.92
C HIS A 32 -5.54 -12.87 9.93
N ALA A 33 -5.80 -14.18 9.95
CA ALA A 33 -5.10 -15.16 10.79
C ALA A 33 -4.94 -14.74 12.28
N GLY A 34 -5.98 -14.13 12.87
CA GLY A 34 -5.96 -13.66 14.26
C GLY A 34 -5.25 -12.32 14.49
N ALA A 35 -4.61 -11.76 13.48
CA ALA A 35 -4.06 -10.40 13.53
C ALA A 35 -5.09 -9.39 13.03
N GLY A 36 -5.12 -8.21 13.66
CA GLY A 36 -5.96 -7.09 13.27
C GLY A 36 -5.14 -5.84 12.94
N LYS A 37 -5.52 -5.14 11.89
CA LYS A 37 -4.99 -3.81 11.57
C LYS A 37 -6.12 -2.80 11.52
N SER A 38 -5.87 -1.60 11.99
CA SER A 38 -6.79 -0.46 11.89
C SER A 38 -6.08 0.67 11.16
N VAL A 39 -6.68 1.13 10.07
CA VAL A 39 -6.13 2.19 9.22
C VAL A 39 -7.09 3.36 9.20
N VAL A 40 -6.61 4.53 9.57
CA VAL A 40 -7.37 5.78 9.47
C VAL A 40 -7.15 6.38 8.08
N VAL A 41 -8.25 6.61 7.39
CA VAL A 41 -8.29 7.21 6.06
C VAL A 41 -8.93 8.58 6.15
N GLN A 42 -8.30 9.60 5.55
CA GLN A 42 -8.80 10.97 5.46
C GLN A 42 -8.74 11.43 4.02
N ASP A 43 -9.89 11.79 3.45
CA ASP A 43 -10.00 12.26 2.06
C ASP A 43 -9.30 11.30 1.07
N GLY A 44 -9.54 9.98 1.25
CA GLY A 44 -8.96 8.93 0.42
C GLY A 44 -7.47 8.65 0.66
N ARG A 45 -6.85 9.24 1.69
CA ARG A 45 -5.43 9.04 2.03
C ARG A 45 -5.30 8.30 3.35
N MET A 46 -4.46 7.29 3.39
CA MET A 46 -4.12 6.58 4.62
C MET A 46 -3.17 7.43 5.45
N VAL A 47 -3.63 7.91 6.61
CA VAL A 47 -2.88 8.86 7.43
C VAL A 47 -2.28 8.25 8.70
N PHE A 48 -2.85 7.14 9.18
CA PHE A 48 -2.37 6.45 10.36
C PHE A 48 -2.76 4.97 10.30
N ALA A 49 -1.96 4.11 10.93
CA ALA A 49 -2.31 2.71 11.11
C ALA A 49 -1.80 2.17 12.45
N SER A 50 -2.51 1.19 12.97
CA SER A 50 -2.11 0.38 14.13
C SER A 50 -2.33 -1.10 13.85
N SER A 51 -1.59 -1.95 14.56
CA SER A 51 -1.68 -3.40 14.46
C SER A 51 -1.74 -4.06 15.83
N SER A 52 -2.45 -5.18 15.93
CA SER A 52 -2.46 -6.05 17.10
C SER A 52 -1.26 -7.01 17.14
N SER A 53 -0.54 -7.18 16.02
CA SER A 53 0.65 -8.05 15.95
C SER A 53 1.78 -7.51 16.81
N ARG A 54 2.42 -8.40 17.59
CA ARG A 54 3.60 -8.04 18.39
C ARG A 54 4.78 -7.65 17.52
N ASP A 55 4.98 -8.34 16.40
CA ASP A 55 6.10 -8.12 15.48
C ASP A 55 6.00 -6.78 14.73
N GLU A 56 4.81 -6.19 14.73
CA GLU A 56 4.55 -4.88 14.12
C GLU A 56 4.54 -3.74 15.14
N ARG A 57 5.07 -3.91 16.33
CA ARG A 57 5.18 -2.81 17.31
C ARG A 57 6.29 -1.84 16.96
N LEU A 58 6.12 -0.59 17.35
CA LEU A 58 7.12 0.48 17.10
C LEU A 58 8.50 0.14 17.66
N GLY A 59 8.57 -0.44 18.87
CA GLY A 59 9.83 -0.83 19.50
C GLY A 59 10.59 -1.88 18.70
N GLU A 60 9.89 -2.89 18.20
CA GLU A 60 10.44 -3.95 17.35
C GLU A 60 10.92 -3.41 16.01
N LEU A 61 10.19 -2.46 15.40
CA LEU A 61 10.65 -1.78 14.20
C LEU A 61 11.95 -1.01 14.45
N MET A 62 11.99 -0.20 15.51
CA MET A 62 13.18 0.59 15.83
C MET A 62 14.39 -0.30 16.13
N LEU A 63 14.18 -1.44 16.80
CA LEU A 63 15.22 -2.43 17.06
C LEU A 63 15.75 -3.03 15.73
N ARG A 64 14.86 -3.49 14.86
CA ARG A 64 15.24 -4.04 13.53
C ARG A 64 15.98 -3.02 12.65
N ARG A 65 15.66 -1.74 12.79
CA ARG A 65 16.33 -0.64 12.07
C ARG A 65 17.61 -0.15 12.74
N GLY A 66 18.00 -0.75 13.87
CA GLY A 66 19.20 -0.34 14.61
C GLY A 66 19.12 1.08 15.22
N ARG A 67 17.90 1.63 15.37
CA ARG A 67 17.70 2.96 15.96
C ARG A 67 17.78 2.96 17.47
N ILE A 68 17.49 1.84 18.07
CA ILE A 68 17.67 1.58 19.51
C ILE A 68 18.33 0.22 19.70
N THR A 69 19.00 0.03 20.81
CA THR A 69 19.53 -1.25 21.23
C THR A 69 18.49 -2.07 22.00
N LEU A 70 18.71 -3.38 22.11
CA LEU A 70 17.86 -4.26 22.91
C LEU A 70 17.81 -3.81 24.39
N ARG A 71 18.95 -3.32 24.93
CA ARG A 71 19.03 -2.78 26.28
C ARG A 71 18.14 -1.54 26.44
N GLN A 72 18.22 -0.58 25.52
CA GLN A 72 17.39 0.62 25.55
C GLN A 72 15.89 0.27 25.47
N LEU A 73 15.50 -0.70 24.62
CA LEU A 73 14.12 -1.17 24.54
C LEU A 73 13.66 -1.79 25.87
N ALA A 74 14.50 -2.64 26.49
CA ALA A 74 14.19 -3.28 27.75
C ALA A 74 14.08 -2.26 28.89
N ASP A 75 14.98 -1.29 28.96
CA ASP A 75 14.97 -0.25 30.00
C ASP A 75 13.78 0.70 29.84
N ALA A 76 13.43 1.08 28.60
CA ALA A 76 12.21 1.82 28.31
C ALA A 76 10.95 1.04 28.72
N GLY A 77 10.93 -0.28 28.48
CA GLY A 77 9.83 -1.15 28.90
C GLY A 77 9.60 -1.16 30.41
N LYS A 78 10.67 -1.14 31.23
CA LYS A 78 10.60 -1.03 32.70
C LYS A 78 10.09 0.34 33.18
N ALA A 79 10.36 1.39 32.41
CA ALA A 79 9.97 2.77 32.71
C ALA A 79 8.57 3.14 32.19
N MET A 80 7.87 2.19 31.54
CA MET A 80 6.50 2.41 31.08
C MET A 80 5.56 2.66 32.25
N ALA A 81 4.73 3.68 32.13
CA ALA A 81 3.68 4.02 33.06
C ALA A 81 2.33 4.15 32.34
N PRO A 82 1.19 4.00 33.04
CA PRO A 82 -0.13 4.21 32.42
C PRO A 82 -0.22 5.56 31.69
N GLY A 83 -0.65 5.54 30.43
CA GLY A 83 -0.77 6.72 29.61
C GLY A 83 0.52 7.18 28.90
N LYS A 84 1.69 6.65 29.24
CA LYS A 84 2.94 6.95 28.53
C LYS A 84 3.11 6.06 27.31
N ARG A 85 3.62 6.65 26.23
CA ARG A 85 3.96 5.93 24.99
C ARG A 85 5.44 5.58 24.98
N LEU A 86 5.80 4.42 24.45
CA LEU A 86 7.18 3.95 24.34
C LEU A 86 8.11 4.99 23.71
N GLY A 87 7.69 5.63 22.61
CA GLY A 87 8.48 6.67 21.95
C GLY A 87 8.81 7.86 22.85
N THR A 88 7.85 8.29 23.70
CA THR A 88 8.06 9.36 24.67
C THR A 88 9.09 8.94 25.72
N VAL A 89 8.97 7.73 26.24
CA VAL A 89 9.92 7.20 27.25
C VAL A 89 11.34 7.13 26.68
N LEU A 90 11.49 6.65 25.42
CA LEU A 90 12.80 6.58 24.76
C LEU A 90 13.45 7.97 24.57
N VAL A 91 12.64 8.99 24.26
CA VAL A 91 13.13 10.37 24.15
C VAL A 91 13.52 10.95 25.52
N GLU A 92 12.69 10.76 26.54
CA GLU A 92 12.97 11.20 27.92
C GLU A 92 14.26 10.57 28.48
N GLN A 93 14.54 9.32 28.13
CA GLN A 93 15.77 8.62 28.51
C GLN A 93 17.00 8.99 27.65
N GLY A 94 16.83 9.86 26.64
CA GLY A 94 17.91 10.21 25.72
C GLY A 94 18.34 9.08 24.78
N ALA A 95 17.57 7.98 24.72
CA ALA A 95 17.83 6.84 23.84
C ALA A 95 17.48 7.12 22.39
N LEU A 96 16.60 8.10 22.13
CA LEU A 96 16.15 8.48 20.78
C LEU A 96 15.97 10.00 20.69
N ALA A 97 16.44 10.61 19.60
CA ALA A 97 16.17 12.03 19.37
C ALA A 97 14.70 12.23 18.93
N PRO A 98 14.05 13.37 19.27
CA PRO A 98 12.66 13.64 18.87
C PRO A 98 12.41 13.51 17.35
N LYS A 99 13.34 14.01 16.52
CA LYS A 99 13.26 13.90 15.04
C LYS A 99 13.27 12.45 14.57
N ASP A 100 14.03 11.59 15.24
CA ASP A 100 14.14 10.17 14.87
C ASP A 100 12.90 9.39 15.35
N LEU A 101 12.26 9.83 16.44
CA LEU A 101 10.95 9.33 16.84
C LEU A 101 9.90 9.62 15.76
N VAL A 102 9.81 10.87 15.28
CA VAL A 102 8.85 11.23 14.22
C VAL A 102 9.07 10.37 12.98
N ARG A 103 10.32 10.24 12.53
CA ARG A 103 10.68 9.38 11.39
C ARG A 103 10.28 7.91 11.63
N SER A 104 10.50 7.40 12.84
CA SER A 104 10.16 6.02 13.20
C SER A 104 8.66 5.78 13.21
N VAL A 105 7.87 6.73 13.68
CA VAL A 105 6.39 6.62 13.70
C VAL A 105 5.83 6.65 12.29
N VAL A 106 6.34 7.54 11.42
CA VAL A 106 5.92 7.61 10.00
C VAL A 106 6.23 6.29 9.30
N GLU A 107 7.45 5.77 9.42
CA GLU A 107 7.86 4.49 8.85
C GLU A 107 7.03 3.33 9.43
N HIS A 108 6.78 3.32 10.74
CA HIS A 108 5.97 2.31 11.41
C HIS A 108 4.55 2.25 10.84
N THR A 109 3.90 3.41 10.69
CA THR A 109 2.58 3.53 10.08
C THR A 109 2.59 2.97 8.65
N GLN A 110 3.58 3.34 7.85
CA GLN A 110 3.75 2.88 6.49
C GLN A 110 3.95 1.35 6.42
N GLU A 111 4.83 0.78 7.27
CA GLU A 111 5.08 -0.66 7.31
C GLU A 111 3.83 -1.48 7.69
N ILE A 112 3.01 -1.00 8.63
CA ILE A 112 1.74 -1.65 8.96
C ILE A 112 0.81 -1.71 7.75
N ILE A 113 0.68 -0.61 7.01
CA ILE A 113 -0.17 -0.54 5.82
C ILE A 113 0.39 -1.44 4.72
N LEU A 114 1.70 -1.33 4.42
CA LEU A 114 2.36 -2.11 3.38
C LEU A 114 2.30 -3.62 3.67
N GLY A 115 2.35 -4.01 4.96
CA GLY A 115 2.14 -5.40 5.36
C GLY A 115 0.77 -5.97 4.98
N ALA A 116 -0.27 -5.13 4.88
CA ALA A 116 -1.60 -5.57 4.45
C ALA A 116 -1.67 -5.93 2.94
N PHE A 117 -0.78 -5.39 2.11
CA PHE A 117 -0.68 -5.77 0.69
C PHE A 117 -0.27 -7.23 0.49
N LEU A 118 0.39 -7.82 1.48
CA LEU A 118 0.81 -9.23 1.42
C LEU A 118 -0.33 -10.19 1.75
N TRP A 119 -1.43 -9.72 2.33
CA TRP A 119 -2.57 -10.55 2.66
C TRP A 119 -3.35 -10.95 1.41
N THR A 120 -3.64 -12.24 1.27
CA THR A 120 -4.39 -12.81 0.15
C THR A 120 -5.83 -13.14 0.52
N ASP A 121 -6.11 -13.17 1.80
CA ASP A 121 -7.41 -13.44 2.40
C ASP A 121 -7.58 -12.63 3.68
N GLY A 122 -8.73 -12.75 4.32
CA GLY A 122 -9.08 -11.99 5.50
C GLY A 122 -10.34 -11.17 5.28
N GLN A 123 -10.74 -10.41 6.29
CA GLN A 123 -11.95 -9.60 6.25
C GLN A 123 -11.59 -8.12 6.38
N TYR A 124 -12.35 -7.28 5.69
CA TYR A 124 -12.30 -5.85 5.91
C TYR A 124 -13.66 -5.30 6.36
N ARG A 125 -13.61 -4.22 7.14
CA ARG A 125 -14.78 -3.44 7.53
C ARG A 125 -14.46 -1.96 7.44
N LEU A 126 -15.38 -1.19 6.85
CA LEU A 126 -15.33 0.26 6.75
C LEU A 126 -16.33 0.87 7.75
N GLN A 127 -15.85 1.82 8.53
CA GLN A 127 -16.65 2.63 9.43
C GLN A 127 -16.46 4.09 9.05
N GLU A 128 -17.51 4.72 8.57
CA GLU A 128 -17.48 6.14 8.20
C GLU A 128 -17.24 7.03 9.42
N GLY A 129 -16.54 8.12 9.18
CA GLY A 129 -16.15 9.05 10.23
C GLY A 129 -15.03 8.52 11.11
N GLY A 130 -14.71 9.26 12.15
CA GLY A 130 -13.57 9.00 13.00
C GLY A 130 -12.32 9.75 12.50
N ASP A 131 -11.53 10.18 13.45
CA ASP A 131 -10.22 10.81 13.23
C ASP A 131 -9.21 10.15 14.15
N THR A 132 -7.96 10.33 13.84
CA THR A 132 -6.87 9.97 14.74
C THR A 132 -6.47 11.18 15.57
N LYS A 133 -6.31 10.97 16.89
CA LYS A 133 -5.70 11.95 17.79
C LYS A 133 -4.16 11.97 17.70
N GLU A 134 -3.60 11.17 16.76
CA GLU A 134 -2.16 11.11 16.57
C GLU A 134 -1.63 12.40 15.95
N ALA A 135 -0.61 12.98 16.61
CA ALA A 135 0.03 14.19 16.15
C ALA A 135 0.90 13.95 14.90
N ILE A 136 1.43 12.74 14.74
CA ILE A 136 2.29 12.35 13.62
C ILE A 136 1.44 11.55 12.63
N LYS A 137 1.22 12.12 11.45
CA LYS A 137 0.46 11.52 10.37
C LYS A 137 1.37 11.13 9.20
N LEU A 138 1.04 10.05 8.51
CA LEU A 138 1.68 9.66 7.26
C LEU A 138 1.30 10.68 6.17
N ASN A 139 2.30 11.15 5.44
CA ASN A 139 2.13 12.06 4.31
C ASN A 139 2.75 11.47 3.04
N ILE A 140 2.15 10.39 2.55
CA ILE A 140 2.50 9.75 1.28
C ILE A 140 1.30 9.79 0.35
N SER A 141 1.52 9.87 -0.96
CA SER A 141 0.43 9.79 -1.91
C SER A 141 -0.14 8.37 -1.95
N THR A 142 -1.44 8.24 -2.19
CA THR A 142 -2.06 6.91 -2.29
C THR A 142 -1.51 6.11 -3.48
N PRO A 143 -1.26 6.69 -4.67
CA PRO A 143 -0.57 5.99 -5.75
C PRO A 143 0.83 5.47 -5.36
N ASP A 144 1.67 6.28 -4.68
CA ASP A 144 2.97 5.82 -4.18
C ASP A 144 2.83 4.62 -3.24
N LEU A 145 1.86 4.68 -2.32
CA LEU A 145 1.60 3.62 -1.37
C LEU A 145 1.16 2.32 -2.06
N ILE A 146 0.30 2.43 -3.07
CA ILE A 146 -0.15 1.27 -3.87
C ILE A 146 1.01 0.66 -4.65
N ILE A 147 1.78 1.48 -5.34
CA ILE A 147 2.93 1.02 -6.14
C ILE A 147 3.95 0.34 -5.24
N GLU A 148 4.31 0.96 -4.11
CA GLU A 148 5.25 0.36 -3.16
C GLU A 148 4.69 -0.92 -2.52
N GLY A 149 3.40 -0.97 -2.19
CA GLY A 149 2.75 -2.16 -1.64
C GLY A 149 2.75 -3.33 -2.60
N ILE A 150 2.42 -3.10 -3.88
CA ILE A 150 2.44 -4.13 -4.92
C ILE A 150 3.88 -4.59 -5.18
N ARG A 151 4.86 -3.69 -5.13
CA ARG A 151 6.29 -4.04 -5.30
C ARG A 151 6.81 -5.00 -4.22
N ARG A 152 6.16 -5.11 -3.07
CA ARG A 152 6.51 -6.07 -2.02
C ARG A 152 5.90 -7.46 -2.22
N ILE A 153 5.05 -7.62 -3.22
CA ILE A 153 4.42 -8.91 -3.52
C ILE A 153 5.33 -9.73 -4.40
N ASP A 154 5.80 -10.87 -3.89
CA ASP A 154 6.68 -11.81 -4.60
C ASP A 154 5.93 -13.04 -5.15
N SER A 155 4.62 -13.12 -4.95
CA SER A 155 3.80 -14.22 -5.44
C SER A 155 3.55 -14.08 -6.94
N TRP A 156 4.26 -14.89 -7.76
CA TRP A 156 4.05 -14.93 -9.20
C TRP A 156 2.59 -15.21 -9.56
N THR A 157 1.95 -16.17 -8.88
CA THR A 157 0.54 -16.50 -9.13
C THR A 157 -0.41 -15.30 -8.99
N ARG A 158 -0.15 -14.41 -8.02
CA ARG A 158 -0.95 -13.18 -7.86
C ARG A 158 -0.67 -12.19 -8.97
N ILE A 159 0.59 -12.02 -9.33
CA ILE A 159 1.04 -11.08 -10.37
C ILE A 159 0.48 -11.54 -11.73
N ASP A 160 0.67 -12.80 -12.09
CA ASP A 160 0.20 -13.37 -13.36
C ASP A 160 -1.33 -13.24 -13.51
N ARG A 161 -2.08 -13.58 -12.46
CA ARG A 161 -3.54 -13.40 -12.44
C ARG A 161 -3.92 -11.93 -12.65
N ALA A 162 -3.23 -11.00 -11.98
CA ALA A 162 -3.52 -9.57 -12.07
C ALA A 162 -3.21 -9.00 -13.47
N VAL A 163 -2.15 -9.48 -14.11
CA VAL A 163 -1.72 -9.06 -15.45
C VAL A 163 -2.55 -9.77 -16.53
N GLY A 164 -2.79 -11.08 -16.39
CA GLY A 164 -3.60 -11.89 -17.30
C GLY A 164 -2.82 -12.64 -18.38
N GLY A 165 -1.53 -12.91 -18.10
CA GLY A 165 -0.63 -13.68 -18.96
C GLY A 165 0.01 -12.88 -20.09
N LEU A 166 0.90 -13.53 -20.85
CA LEU A 166 1.72 -12.91 -21.90
C LEU A 166 0.94 -12.22 -23.01
N SER A 167 -0.20 -12.77 -23.40
CA SER A 167 -1.05 -12.24 -24.49
C SER A 167 -1.98 -11.12 -24.06
N ALA A 168 -2.07 -10.82 -22.75
CA ALA A 168 -2.87 -9.72 -22.26
C ALA A 168 -2.32 -8.39 -22.79
N ALA A 169 -3.18 -7.58 -23.40
CA ALA A 169 -2.79 -6.30 -23.96
C ALA A 169 -3.08 -5.16 -22.99
N PHE A 170 -2.19 -4.21 -22.96
CA PHE A 170 -2.31 -2.99 -22.15
C PHE A 170 -2.25 -1.74 -23.03
N ASP A 171 -2.97 -0.72 -22.59
CA ASP A 171 -2.94 0.60 -23.19
C ASP A 171 -2.80 1.66 -22.09
N ARG A 172 -2.11 2.74 -22.40
CA ARG A 172 -1.90 3.86 -21.48
C ARG A 172 -3.10 4.82 -21.54
N LEU A 173 -3.59 5.21 -20.38
CA LEU A 173 -4.67 6.20 -20.29
C LEU A 173 -4.14 7.63 -20.51
N GLY A 174 -4.95 8.49 -21.15
CA GLY A 174 -4.52 9.83 -21.54
C GLY A 174 -4.22 10.77 -20.34
N ASP A 175 -4.79 10.49 -19.19
CA ASP A 175 -4.61 11.26 -17.95
C ASP A 175 -3.51 10.72 -17.01
N TYR A 176 -2.68 9.80 -17.49
CA TYR A 176 -1.68 9.08 -16.68
C TYR A 176 -0.71 10.01 -15.94
N GLU A 177 -0.31 11.13 -16.56
CA GLU A 177 0.61 12.09 -15.94
C GLU A 177 -0.01 12.76 -14.72
N ALA A 178 -1.30 13.11 -14.80
CA ALA A 178 -2.01 13.68 -13.68
C ALA A 178 -2.12 12.69 -12.50
N LYS A 179 -2.34 11.41 -12.78
CA LYS A 179 -2.41 10.33 -11.78
C LYS A 179 -1.07 10.02 -11.14
N LEU A 180 0.03 10.21 -11.86
CA LEU A 180 1.40 10.04 -11.35
C LEU A 180 1.99 11.32 -10.75
N LYS A 181 1.26 12.42 -10.72
CA LYS A 181 1.76 13.66 -10.14
C LYS A 181 2.11 13.48 -8.67
N GLY A 182 3.38 13.71 -8.33
CA GLY A 182 3.90 13.54 -6.97
C GLY A 182 4.27 12.09 -6.61
N VAL A 183 4.19 11.16 -7.57
CA VAL A 183 4.70 9.79 -7.41
C VAL A 183 6.19 9.75 -7.72
N THR A 184 6.96 9.09 -6.85
CA THR A 184 8.41 8.93 -7.03
C THR A 184 8.71 7.58 -7.66
N LEU A 185 9.05 7.56 -8.94
CA LEU A 185 9.42 6.36 -9.69
C LEU A 185 10.82 6.48 -10.27
N ALA A 186 11.53 5.36 -10.29
CA ALA A 186 12.80 5.26 -11.01
C ALA A 186 12.58 5.43 -12.54
N PRO A 187 13.52 6.03 -13.27
CA PRO A 187 13.36 6.33 -14.69
C PRO A 187 12.99 5.11 -15.54
N GLU A 188 13.60 3.96 -15.29
CA GLU A 188 13.34 2.70 -16.01
C GLU A 188 11.90 2.20 -15.82
N LYS A 189 11.25 2.51 -14.67
CA LYS A 189 9.85 2.20 -14.42
C LYS A 189 8.91 3.14 -15.16
N LEU A 190 9.24 4.44 -15.18
CA LEU A 190 8.52 5.41 -15.99
C LEU A 190 8.64 5.10 -17.49
N ALA A 191 9.78 4.57 -17.93
CA ALA A 191 10.01 4.18 -19.32
C ALA A 191 9.01 3.13 -19.82
N LEU A 192 8.45 2.28 -18.93
CA LEU A 192 7.40 1.33 -19.33
C LEU A 192 6.20 2.03 -19.96
N LEU A 193 5.86 3.24 -19.51
CA LEU A 193 4.74 4.00 -20.06
C LEU A 193 5.04 4.60 -21.43
N THR A 194 6.32 4.78 -21.79
CA THR A 194 6.73 5.26 -23.11
C THR A 194 6.58 4.17 -24.17
N TYR A 195 6.63 2.90 -23.79
CA TYR A 195 6.36 1.79 -24.70
C TYR A 195 4.87 1.66 -25.04
N LEU A 196 3.98 2.22 -24.21
CA LEU A 196 2.53 2.18 -24.37
C LEU A 196 1.98 3.42 -25.12
N THR A 197 2.62 3.82 -26.23
CA THR A 197 2.08 4.83 -27.15
C THR A 197 0.93 4.29 -28.00
N GLN A 198 0.82 2.99 -28.07
CA GLN A 198 -0.26 2.19 -28.65
C GLN A 198 -0.41 0.91 -27.82
N PRO A 199 -1.55 0.20 -27.94
CA PRO A 199 -1.75 -1.07 -27.24
C PRO A 199 -0.63 -2.06 -27.51
N ARG A 200 -0.10 -2.70 -26.45
CA ARG A 200 0.92 -3.75 -26.52
C ARG A 200 0.60 -4.89 -25.58
N THR A 201 0.99 -6.10 -25.99
CA THR A 201 0.92 -7.28 -25.12
C THR A 201 2.01 -7.22 -24.04
N VAL A 202 1.79 -7.98 -22.95
CA VAL A 202 2.79 -8.13 -21.90
C VAL A 202 4.12 -8.60 -22.47
N GLU A 203 4.10 -9.62 -23.37
CA GLU A 203 5.28 -10.11 -24.07
C GLU A 203 6.04 -8.98 -24.78
N GLN A 204 5.35 -8.18 -25.58
CA GLN A 204 5.95 -7.05 -26.31
C GLN A 204 6.53 -5.97 -25.37
N ILE A 205 5.94 -5.79 -24.19
CA ILE A 205 6.45 -4.82 -23.21
C ILE A 205 7.69 -5.39 -22.52
N CYS A 206 7.71 -6.68 -22.19
CA CYS A 206 8.87 -7.37 -21.63
C CYS A 206 10.05 -7.31 -22.59
N ASP A 207 9.85 -7.66 -23.86
CA ASP A 207 10.89 -7.61 -24.90
C ASP A 207 11.49 -6.21 -25.14
N ALA A 208 10.68 -5.17 -24.95
CA ALA A 208 11.13 -3.79 -25.12
C ALA A 208 11.82 -3.21 -23.87
N SER A 209 11.61 -3.83 -22.71
CA SER A 209 12.05 -3.31 -21.42
C SER A 209 13.46 -3.79 -21.05
N SER A 210 14.22 -2.94 -20.35
CA SER A 210 15.46 -3.35 -19.67
C SER A 210 15.24 -3.94 -18.28
N LEU A 211 13.99 -3.91 -17.77
CA LEU A 211 13.65 -4.52 -16.49
C LEU A 211 13.43 -6.02 -16.64
N PRO A 212 13.68 -6.82 -15.58
CA PRO A 212 13.25 -8.21 -15.56
C PRO A 212 11.74 -8.33 -15.77
N ASP A 213 11.27 -9.36 -16.48
CA ASP A 213 9.85 -9.59 -16.79
C ASP A 213 8.96 -9.57 -15.55
N PHE A 214 9.46 -10.13 -14.45
CA PHE A 214 8.78 -10.10 -13.16
C PHE A 214 8.49 -8.66 -12.69
N GLU A 215 9.46 -7.74 -12.82
CA GLU A 215 9.29 -6.32 -12.48
C GLU A 215 8.33 -5.63 -13.45
N VAL A 216 8.42 -5.94 -14.75
CA VAL A 216 7.49 -5.42 -15.77
C VAL A 216 6.05 -5.79 -15.41
N CYS A 217 5.78 -7.07 -15.18
CA CYS A 217 4.45 -7.57 -14.81
C CYS A 217 3.95 -6.93 -13.51
N ARG A 218 4.80 -6.83 -12.49
CA ARG A 218 4.47 -6.21 -11.21
C ARG A 218 4.14 -4.73 -11.36
N MET A 219 4.89 -4.01 -12.19
CA MET A 219 4.61 -2.60 -12.49
C MET A 219 3.35 -2.40 -13.32
N LEU A 220 3.07 -3.26 -14.30
CA LEU A 220 1.82 -3.23 -15.07
C LEU A 220 0.60 -3.44 -14.17
N TRP A 221 0.69 -4.37 -13.22
CA TRP A 221 -0.34 -4.52 -12.20
C TRP A 221 -0.52 -3.24 -11.37
N ALA A 222 0.57 -2.67 -10.85
CA ALA A 222 0.51 -1.45 -10.06
C ALA A 222 -0.10 -0.28 -10.86
N TYR A 223 0.34 -0.09 -12.09
CA TYR A 223 -0.19 0.95 -12.99
C TYR A 223 -1.67 0.75 -13.32
N ARG A 224 -2.10 -0.50 -13.49
CA ARG A 224 -3.52 -0.80 -13.67
C ARG A 224 -4.34 -0.44 -12.43
N VAL A 225 -3.87 -0.77 -11.23
CA VAL A 225 -4.57 -0.46 -9.97
C VAL A 225 -4.70 1.06 -9.79
N VAL A 226 -3.65 1.83 -10.02
CA VAL A 226 -3.69 3.30 -9.91
C VAL A 226 -4.36 3.98 -11.11
N GLY A 227 -4.81 3.19 -12.11
CA GLY A 227 -5.53 3.71 -13.26
C GLY A 227 -4.66 4.47 -14.26
N VAL A 228 -3.38 4.15 -14.36
CA VAL A 228 -2.43 4.73 -15.34
C VAL A 228 -2.50 3.97 -16.65
N VAL A 229 -2.75 2.67 -16.60
CA VAL A 229 -2.96 1.82 -17.76
C VAL A 229 -4.25 1.02 -17.59
N GLN A 230 -4.83 0.60 -18.72
CA GLN A 230 -5.95 -0.32 -18.77
C GLN A 230 -5.54 -1.62 -19.46
N ARG A 231 -6.12 -2.75 -19.05
CA ARG A 231 -6.03 -4.00 -19.78
C ARG A 231 -7.13 -4.04 -20.82
N LEU A 232 -6.80 -4.44 -22.04
CA LEU A 232 -7.76 -4.59 -23.12
C LEU A 232 -8.31 -6.01 -23.14
N GLY A 233 -9.60 -6.15 -23.49
CA GLY A 233 -10.24 -7.43 -23.74
C GLY A 233 -9.83 -8.04 -25.08
N ALA A 234 -10.20 -9.30 -25.31
CA ALA A 234 -10.05 -9.95 -26.60
C ALA A 234 -10.82 -9.13 -27.66
N GLY A 235 -10.10 -8.57 -28.64
CA GLY A 235 -10.67 -7.69 -29.67
C GLY A 235 -10.40 -6.20 -29.50
N GLY A 236 -9.53 -5.80 -28.54
CA GLY A 236 -9.10 -4.40 -28.38
C GLY A 236 -10.08 -3.48 -27.63
N ALA A 237 -11.22 -3.99 -27.17
CA ALA A 237 -12.08 -3.25 -26.26
C ALA A 237 -11.49 -3.21 -24.85
N ALA A 238 -11.68 -2.10 -24.12
CA ALA A 238 -11.30 -2.04 -22.72
C ALA A 238 -11.96 -3.19 -21.95
N TYR A 239 -11.16 -3.94 -21.16
CA TYR A 239 -11.72 -4.96 -20.27
C TYR A 239 -12.56 -4.21 -19.24
N PRO A 240 -13.86 -4.54 -19.05
CA PRO A 240 -14.64 -3.89 -18.02
C PRO A 240 -13.84 -4.03 -16.71
N SER A 241 -13.72 -2.92 -15.99
CA SER A 241 -13.20 -3.00 -14.61
C SER A 241 -14.14 -3.97 -13.88
N GLU A 242 -13.59 -4.99 -13.22
CA GLU A 242 -14.40 -5.94 -12.42
C GLU A 242 -15.14 -5.25 -11.25
N ASP A 243 -15.29 -3.93 -11.34
CA ASP A 243 -16.03 -3.05 -10.43
C ASP A 243 -17.55 -3.05 -10.66
N ASP A 244 -18.05 -3.66 -11.74
CA ASP A 244 -19.49 -3.71 -12.03
C ASP A 244 -20.30 -4.64 -11.08
N GLY A 245 -19.65 -5.21 -10.05
CA GLY A 245 -20.30 -5.94 -8.96
C GLY A 245 -20.68 -5.09 -7.73
N LEU A 246 -20.37 -3.79 -7.74
CA LEU A 246 -20.74 -2.85 -6.68
C LEU A 246 -22.01 -2.07 -7.10
N GLY A 247 -23.15 -2.77 -7.15
CA GLY A 247 -24.45 -2.15 -7.27
C GLY A 247 -24.73 -1.16 -6.11
N PRO A 248 -25.75 -0.29 -6.27
CA PRO A 248 -26.06 0.82 -5.38
C PRO A 248 -26.25 0.43 -3.93
#